data_81c30466924b2591d5478f6cc3d62561
#
_entry.id   81c30466924b2591d5478f6cc3d62561
#
_cell.length_a   1.000
_cell.length_b   1.000
_cell.length_c   1.000
_cell.angle_alpha   90.00
_cell.angle_beta   90.00
_cell.angle_gamma   90.00
#
_symmetry.space_group_name_H-M   'P 1'
#
loop_
_entity.id
_entity.type
_entity.pdbx_description
1 polymer ?
#
loop_
_entity_poly.entity_id
_entity_poly.type
_entity_poly.pdbx_seq_one_letter_code
_entity_poly.pdbx_strand_id
1 'polypeptide(L)'
;GGHRVPCFIHWPAGGINRGMDIDELSAHIDLLPTLQEACGLNQDSKSPLDGSSLLPLLKGNQTTWPNRTLVTETKVKKRSQMYASAAIMTEQWRLVDKGEELYDIEKDPGQKQDLAPSHPQVVEQLQSDYQAWYQSVEEGFLPINRIVIGSPKENPTRITCMDVYPVEGAKPGKIVWNQSHVLKGNRN
;
A
#
# COMPACT_ATOMS: atom_id res chain seq x y z
N GLY A 1 10.22 -1.90 10.04
CA GLY A 1 10.61 -1.85 8.65
C GLY A 1 9.41 -2.08 7.74
N GLY A 2 9.60 -2.15 6.48
CA GLY A 2 8.56 -2.52 5.49
C GLY A 2 7.84 -1.34 4.83
N HIS A 3 7.78 -0.19 5.45
CA HIS A 3 7.19 1.03 4.89
C HIS A 3 8.15 2.24 4.85
N ARG A 4 9.39 2.07 5.27
CA ARG A 4 10.48 3.02 5.02
C ARG A 4 11.56 2.28 4.27
N VAL A 5 11.36 2.13 2.97
CA VAL A 5 12.32 1.47 2.09
C VAL A 5 13.04 2.52 1.25
N PRO A 6 14.36 2.35 1.00
CA PRO A 6 15.09 3.24 0.11
C PRO A 6 14.49 3.24 -1.30
N CYS A 7 14.40 4.42 -1.90
CA CYS A 7 14.04 4.60 -3.30
C CYS A 7 15.12 5.46 -3.97
N PHE A 8 15.82 4.92 -4.96
CA PHE A 8 16.86 5.63 -5.69
C PHE A 8 16.44 5.76 -7.15
N ILE A 9 16.43 7.00 -7.65
CA ILE A 9 16.09 7.31 -9.02
C ILE A 9 17.25 8.04 -9.67
N HIS A 10 17.77 7.51 -10.77
CA HIS A 10 18.85 8.10 -11.55
C HIS A 10 18.51 8.05 -13.03
N TRP A 11 18.35 9.22 -13.65
CA TRP A 11 18.03 9.34 -15.06
C TRP A 11 18.66 10.62 -15.65
N PRO A 12 19.96 10.61 -15.95
CA PRO A 12 20.70 11.79 -16.42
C PRO A 12 20.12 12.40 -17.69
N ALA A 13 19.72 11.57 -18.67
CA ALA A 13 19.12 12.01 -19.91
C ALA A 13 17.80 12.76 -19.71
N GLY A 14 17.10 12.49 -18.62
CA GLY A 14 15.87 13.19 -18.22
C GLY A 14 16.10 14.34 -17.24
N GLY A 15 17.35 14.68 -16.96
CA GLY A 15 17.71 15.77 -16.04
C GLY A 15 17.70 15.38 -14.55
N ILE A 16 17.60 14.10 -14.22
CA ILE A 16 17.64 13.57 -12.85
C ILE A 16 19.04 12.98 -12.60
N ASN A 17 19.98 13.80 -12.27
CA ASN A 17 21.38 13.42 -12.06
C ASN A 17 22.04 14.10 -10.85
N ARG A 18 21.24 14.79 -10.04
CA ARG A 18 21.72 15.45 -8.82
C ARG A 18 21.71 14.44 -7.68
N GLY A 19 22.79 14.36 -6.92
CA GLY A 19 22.80 13.65 -5.65
C GLY A 19 22.04 14.50 -4.61
N MET A 20 20.75 14.33 -4.51
CA MET A 20 19.88 15.03 -3.57
C MET A 20 18.96 14.05 -2.85
N ASP A 21 18.73 14.32 -1.59
CA ASP A 21 17.72 13.63 -0.80
C ASP A 21 16.39 14.36 -0.92
N ILE A 22 15.30 13.60 -0.93
CA ILE A 22 13.92 14.06 -1.00
C ILE A 22 13.22 13.46 0.21
N ASP A 23 12.85 14.32 1.17
CA ASP A 23 12.28 13.90 2.45
C ASP A 23 10.75 13.91 2.48
N GLU A 24 10.11 14.42 1.44
CA GLU A 24 8.66 14.52 1.32
C GLU A 24 8.00 13.13 1.38
N LEU A 25 6.85 13.08 2.06
CA LEU A 25 6.09 11.85 2.22
C LEU A 25 5.65 11.29 0.87
N SER A 26 6.24 10.17 0.48
CA SER A 26 6.01 9.52 -0.81
C SER A 26 5.75 8.02 -0.64
N ALA A 27 5.13 7.40 -1.65
CA ALA A 27 4.83 5.98 -1.64
C ALA A 27 4.95 5.36 -3.04
N HIS A 28 4.88 4.04 -3.13
CA HIS A 28 4.96 3.31 -4.39
C HIS A 28 3.84 3.69 -5.39
N ILE A 29 2.69 4.17 -4.90
CA ILE A 29 1.60 4.67 -5.76
C ILE A 29 2.02 5.89 -6.61
N ASP A 30 3.06 6.61 -6.19
CA ASP A 30 3.58 7.78 -6.88
C ASP A 30 4.47 7.43 -8.09
N LEU A 31 4.92 6.19 -8.17
CA LEU A 31 5.81 5.76 -9.26
C LEU A 31 5.11 5.79 -10.62
N LEU A 32 3.86 5.31 -10.69
CA LEU A 32 3.14 5.28 -11.95
C LEU A 32 2.90 6.69 -12.53
N PRO A 33 2.33 7.65 -11.80
CA PRO A 33 2.18 9.02 -12.32
C PRO A 33 3.53 9.67 -12.66
N THR A 34 4.58 9.38 -11.89
CA THR A 34 5.93 9.88 -12.17
C THR A 34 6.46 9.37 -13.52
N LEU A 35 6.31 8.07 -13.79
CA LEU A 35 6.75 7.47 -15.04
C LEU A 35 5.91 7.94 -16.23
N GLN A 36 4.60 8.09 -16.05
CA GLN A 36 3.73 8.65 -17.08
C GLN A 36 4.16 10.05 -17.47
N GLU A 37 4.36 10.94 -16.50
CA GLU A 37 4.82 12.30 -16.76
C GLU A 37 6.22 12.34 -17.38
N ALA A 38 7.15 11.49 -16.89
CA ALA A 38 8.50 11.40 -17.43
C ALA A 38 8.53 10.95 -18.90
N CYS A 39 7.58 10.11 -19.29
CA CYS A 39 7.41 9.62 -20.67
C CYS A 39 6.52 10.53 -21.54
N GLY A 40 6.01 11.63 -21.01
CA GLY A 40 5.08 12.52 -21.74
C GLY A 40 3.73 11.87 -22.04
N LEU A 41 3.32 10.88 -21.26
CA LEU A 41 2.03 10.20 -21.41
C LEU A 41 0.95 11.00 -20.70
N ASN A 42 -0.19 11.18 -21.35
CA ASN A 42 -1.34 11.81 -20.74
C ASN A 42 -1.98 10.85 -19.71
N GLN A 43 -2.33 11.39 -18.56
CA GLN A 43 -3.11 10.66 -17.59
C GLN A 43 -4.54 10.44 -18.13
N ASP A 44 -5.02 9.20 -18.10
CA ASP A 44 -6.40 8.90 -18.46
C ASP A 44 -7.34 9.45 -17.38
N SER A 45 -8.15 10.44 -17.73
CA SER A 45 -9.12 11.04 -16.81
C SER A 45 -10.20 10.07 -16.32
N LYS A 46 -10.35 8.92 -16.99
CA LYS A 46 -11.33 7.87 -16.61
C LYS A 46 -10.81 6.98 -15.48
N SER A 47 -9.52 7.00 -15.23
CA SER A 47 -8.88 6.19 -14.18
C SER A 47 -7.94 7.08 -13.37
N PRO A 48 -8.48 7.91 -12.46
CA PRO A 48 -7.65 8.77 -11.62
C PRO A 48 -6.69 7.92 -10.80
N LEU A 49 -5.46 8.41 -10.65
CA LEU A 49 -4.43 7.78 -9.84
C LEU A 49 -4.45 8.37 -8.43
N ASP A 50 -4.28 7.53 -7.41
CA ASP A 50 -4.16 7.98 -6.02
C ASP A 50 -2.81 8.63 -5.73
N GLY A 51 -1.79 8.33 -6.54
CA GLY A 51 -0.44 8.85 -6.41
C GLY A 51 -0.25 10.20 -7.07
N SER A 52 0.80 10.90 -6.64
CA SER A 52 1.27 12.17 -7.20
C SER A 52 2.61 12.00 -7.89
N SER A 53 2.84 12.71 -9.00
CA SER A 53 4.13 12.61 -9.68
C SER A 53 5.25 13.22 -8.86
N LEU A 54 6.32 12.46 -8.67
CA LEU A 54 7.56 12.90 -8.02
C LEU A 54 8.47 13.69 -8.98
N LEU A 55 8.14 13.76 -10.27
CA LEU A 55 9.03 14.35 -11.28
C LEU A 55 9.42 15.80 -10.99
N PRO A 56 8.53 16.68 -10.50
CA PRO A 56 8.90 18.04 -10.12
C PRO A 56 9.91 18.09 -8.97
N LEU A 57 9.76 17.22 -7.95
CA LEU A 57 10.72 17.08 -6.85
C LEU A 57 12.07 16.58 -7.38
N LEU A 58 12.07 15.51 -8.18
CA LEU A 58 13.27 14.90 -8.75
C LEU A 58 14.06 15.85 -9.64
N LYS A 59 13.40 16.82 -10.28
CA LYS A 59 14.03 17.88 -11.08
C LYS A 59 14.45 19.09 -10.25
N GLY A 60 14.08 19.14 -8.98
CA GLY A 60 14.33 20.29 -8.11
C GLY A 60 13.52 21.54 -8.46
N ASN A 61 12.40 21.37 -9.17
CA ASN A 61 11.51 22.44 -9.60
C ASN A 61 10.33 22.63 -8.64
N GLN A 62 10.16 21.72 -7.68
CA GLN A 62 9.05 21.74 -6.76
C GLN A 62 9.29 22.74 -5.63
N THR A 63 8.29 23.53 -5.36
CA THR A 63 8.28 24.46 -4.23
C THR A 63 7.27 24.06 -3.15
N THR A 64 6.26 23.26 -3.50
CA THR A 64 5.24 22.81 -2.56
C THR A 64 4.82 21.36 -2.88
N TRP A 65 4.93 20.48 -1.89
CA TRP A 65 4.40 19.12 -1.97
C TRP A 65 3.02 19.08 -1.32
N PRO A 66 2.05 18.36 -1.88
CA PRO A 66 0.72 18.31 -1.30
C PRO A 66 0.76 17.66 0.10
N ASN A 67 0.12 18.31 1.05
CA ASN A 67 -0.12 17.69 2.34
C ASN A 67 -1.15 16.58 2.15
N ARG A 68 -0.81 15.35 2.52
CA ARG A 68 -1.63 14.16 2.26
C ARG A 68 -1.52 13.13 3.35
N THR A 69 -2.53 12.27 3.41
CA THR A 69 -2.56 11.10 4.26
C THR A 69 -2.31 9.84 3.44
N LEU A 70 -1.33 9.05 3.82
CA LEU A 70 -1.06 7.74 3.23
C LEU A 70 -1.54 6.63 4.17
N VAL A 71 -2.16 5.62 3.59
CA VAL A 71 -2.60 4.44 4.33
C VAL A 71 -1.84 3.21 3.84
N THR A 72 -1.28 2.47 4.78
CA THR A 72 -0.74 1.13 4.55
C THR A 72 -1.56 0.14 5.36
N GLU A 73 -2.10 -0.87 4.72
CA GLU A 73 -2.85 -1.91 5.40
C GLU A 73 -2.39 -3.30 4.94
N THR A 74 -2.14 -4.18 5.90
CA THR A 74 -1.83 -5.59 5.63
C THR A 74 -3.02 -6.45 6.04
N LYS A 75 -3.82 -6.90 5.08
CA LYS A 75 -4.93 -7.82 5.35
C LYS A 75 -4.44 -9.25 5.42
N VAL A 76 -4.25 -9.74 6.62
CA VAL A 76 -3.90 -11.15 6.85
C VAL A 76 -5.12 -12.02 7.23
N LYS A 77 -6.20 -11.40 7.74
CA LYS A 77 -7.38 -12.14 8.22
C LYS A 77 -8.66 -11.35 7.97
N LYS A 78 -9.67 -11.86 7.39
CA LYS A 78 -11.03 -11.31 7.17
C LYS A 78 -11.10 -9.85 6.67
N ARG A 79 -11.61 -9.67 5.47
CA ARG A 79 -11.87 -8.37 4.80
C ARG A 79 -12.78 -7.39 5.57
N SER A 80 -13.31 -7.77 6.75
CA SER A 80 -14.33 -7.02 7.48
C SER A 80 -13.84 -6.33 8.75
N GLN A 81 -12.54 -6.29 9.00
CA GLN A 81 -12.01 -5.58 10.18
C GLN A 81 -11.22 -4.36 9.74
N MET A 82 -11.85 -3.19 9.86
CA MET A 82 -11.16 -1.91 9.76
C MET A 82 -10.01 -1.86 10.78
N TYR A 83 -8.92 -1.19 10.43
CA TYR A 83 -7.72 -0.98 11.25
C TYR A 83 -6.95 -2.25 11.68
N ALA A 84 -7.29 -3.44 11.21
CA ALA A 84 -6.70 -4.68 11.75
C ALA A 84 -5.17 -4.76 11.65
N SER A 85 -4.56 -4.01 10.73
CA SER A 85 -3.10 -3.89 10.56
C SER A 85 -2.80 -2.64 9.74
N ALA A 86 -3.51 -1.55 10.00
CA ALA A 86 -3.37 -0.30 9.28
C ALA A 86 -2.34 0.62 9.95
N ALA A 87 -1.60 1.37 9.14
CA ALA A 87 -0.89 2.55 9.57
C ALA A 87 -1.33 3.72 8.69
N ILE A 88 -1.77 4.78 9.33
CA ILE A 88 -2.21 6.03 8.71
C ILE A 88 -1.11 7.05 8.96
N MET A 89 -0.60 7.66 7.90
CA MET A 89 0.60 8.48 7.96
C MET A 89 0.40 9.82 7.26
N THR A 90 0.82 10.86 7.92
CA THR A 90 1.15 12.14 7.32
C THR A 90 2.67 12.35 7.38
N GLU A 91 3.16 13.49 6.96
CA GLU A 91 4.57 13.84 7.06
C GLU A 91 5.08 13.76 8.51
N GLN A 92 4.31 14.27 9.46
CA GLN A 92 4.65 14.30 10.88
C GLN A 92 4.09 13.12 11.67
N TRP A 93 2.84 12.73 11.39
CA TRP A 93 2.08 11.84 12.29
C TRP A 93 1.96 10.42 11.75
N ARG A 94 1.95 9.47 12.67
CA ARG A 94 1.59 8.08 12.39
C ARG A 94 0.60 7.57 13.42
N LEU A 95 -0.57 7.13 12.95
CA LEU A 95 -1.61 6.48 13.74
C LEU A 95 -1.59 4.98 13.43
N VAL A 96 -1.49 4.15 14.48
CA VAL A 96 -1.40 2.69 14.39
C VAL A 96 -2.27 2.00 15.44
N ASP A 97 -2.11 0.71 15.64
CA ASP A 97 -2.82 -0.14 16.60
C ASP A 97 -4.33 0.13 16.62
N LYS A 98 -4.97 -0.19 15.48
CA LYS A 98 -6.42 0.00 15.28
C LYS A 98 -6.88 1.47 15.31
N GLY A 99 -5.95 2.40 15.15
CA GLY A 99 -6.25 3.82 15.22
C GLY A 99 -6.26 4.38 16.64
N GLU A 100 -5.57 3.74 17.58
CA GLU A 100 -5.54 4.10 18.99
C GLU A 100 -4.23 4.74 19.44
N GLU A 101 -3.09 4.42 18.79
CA GLU A 101 -1.77 4.93 19.14
C GLU A 101 -1.27 5.95 18.11
N LEU A 102 -0.85 7.14 18.56
CA LEU A 102 -0.35 8.23 17.74
C LEU A 102 1.11 8.56 18.05
N TYR A 103 1.92 8.67 17.00
CA TYR A 103 3.33 8.99 17.11
C TYR A 103 3.73 10.17 16.22
N ASP A 104 4.59 11.07 16.77
CA ASP A 104 5.29 12.09 15.99
C ASP A 104 6.56 11.45 15.41
N ILE A 105 6.48 11.01 14.15
CA ILE A 105 7.59 10.26 13.51
C ILE A 105 8.78 11.13 13.13
N GLU A 106 8.62 12.43 13.11
CA GLU A 106 9.71 13.39 12.92
C GLU A 106 10.59 13.46 14.17
N LYS A 107 9.97 13.56 15.35
CA LYS A 107 10.69 13.69 16.64
C LYS A 107 10.96 12.35 17.31
N ASP A 108 10.09 11.38 17.12
CA ASP A 108 10.19 10.03 17.68
C ASP A 108 10.07 8.95 16.59
N PRO A 109 11.05 8.82 15.70
CA PRO A 109 11.05 7.79 14.66
C PRO A 109 11.03 6.36 15.21
N GLY A 110 11.35 6.20 16.50
CA GLY A 110 11.32 4.92 17.21
C GLY A 110 9.96 4.56 17.78
N GLN A 111 8.96 5.46 17.71
CA GLN A 111 7.58 5.25 18.20
C GLN A 111 7.58 4.76 19.66
N LYS A 112 8.26 5.49 20.53
CA LYS A 112 8.42 5.16 21.96
C LYS A 112 7.37 5.81 22.84
N GLN A 113 6.84 6.96 22.41
CA GLN A 113 5.91 7.76 23.20
C GLN A 113 4.59 7.91 22.45
N ASP A 114 3.55 7.27 22.96
CA ASP A 114 2.18 7.47 22.48
C ASP A 114 1.68 8.87 22.84
N LEU A 115 1.30 9.64 21.84
CA LEU A 115 0.77 11.00 21.94
C LEU A 115 -0.74 11.08 21.73
N ALA A 116 -1.44 9.97 21.49
CA ALA A 116 -2.88 9.97 21.26
C ALA A 116 -3.66 10.67 22.38
N PRO A 117 -3.36 10.47 23.69
CA PRO A 117 -4.08 11.12 24.76
C PRO A 117 -3.92 12.65 24.78
N SER A 118 -2.81 13.17 24.26
CA SER A 118 -2.51 14.61 24.23
C SER A 118 -2.93 15.30 22.92
N HIS A 119 -3.23 14.54 21.87
CA HIS A 119 -3.58 15.05 20.54
C HIS A 119 -4.85 14.39 19.97
N PRO A 120 -6.00 14.41 20.71
CA PRO A 120 -7.20 13.71 20.26
C PRO A 120 -7.74 14.21 18.94
N GLN A 121 -7.58 15.50 18.62
CA GLN A 121 -8.03 16.08 17.34
C GLN A 121 -7.26 15.51 16.15
N VAL A 122 -5.96 15.25 16.32
CA VAL A 122 -5.14 14.62 15.26
C VAL A 122 -5.59 13.17 15.05
N VAL A 123 -5.87 12.45 16.13
CA VAL A 123 -6.39 11.09 16.07
C VAL A 123 -7.72 11.06 15.30
N GLU A 124 -8.67 11.93 15.65
CA GLU A 124 -9.97 12.02 14.97
C GLU A 124 -9.82 12.33 13.48
N GLN A 125 -8.93 13.27 13.13
CA GLN A 125 -8.67 13.59 11.73
C GLN A 125 -8.13 12.39 10.95
N LEU A 126 -7.10 11.72 11.46
CA LEU A 126 -6.49 10.58 10.81
C LEU A 126 -7.45 9.37 10.73
N GLN A 127 -8.30 9.18 11.73
CA GLN A 127 -9.37 8.18 11.69
C GLN A 127 -10.40 8.50 10.60
N SER A 128 -10.77 9.76 10.45
CA SER A 128 -11.67 10.23 9.40
C SER A 128 -11.06 10.00 8.00
N ASP A 129 -9.79 10.36 7.83
CA ASP A 129 -9.05 10.14 6.57
C ASP A 129 -9.00 8.63 6.22
N TYR A 130 -8.74 7.79 7.22
CA TYR A 130 -8.76 6.35 7.03
C TYR A 130 -10.13 5.83 6.62
N GLN A 131 -11.19 6.30 7.23
CA GLN A 131 -12.56 5.88 6.89
C GLN A 131 -12.91 6.26 5.45
N ALA A 132 -12.57 7.47 5.03
CA ALA A 132 -12.80 7.92 3.66
C ALA A 132 -12.01 7.06 2.64
N TRP A 133 -10.73 6.80 2.94
CA TRP A 133 -9.92 5.91 2.12
C TRP A 133 -10.49 4.48 2.10
N TYR A 134 -10.87 3.93 3.25
CA TYR A 134 -11.42 2.57 3.34
C TYR A 134 -12.67 2.41 2.50
N GLN A 135 -13.60 3.36 2.56
CA GLN A 135 -14.80 3.37 1.73
C GLN A 135 -14.47 3.37 0.23
N SER A 136 -13.52 4.20 -0.19
CA SER A 136 -13.13 4.28 -1.60
C SER A 136 -12.54 2.96 -2.14
N VAL A 137 -11.78 2.22 -1.32
CA VAL A 137 -11.19 0.95 -1.75
C VAL A 137 -12.15 -0.23 -1.55
N GLU A 138 -13.11 -0.15 -0.62
CA GLU A 138 -14.08 -1.21 -0.37
C GLU A 138 -15.01 -1.41 -1.57
N GLU A 139 -15.40 -0.35 -2.24
CA GLU A 139 -16.20 -0.41 -3.49
C GLU A 139 -15.47 -1.17 -4.60
N GLY A 140 -14.15 -1.13 -4.61
CA GLY A 140 -13.30 -1.85 -5.57
C GLY A 140 -13.01 -3.30 -5.20
N PHE A 141 -13.43 -3.78 -4.04
CA PHE A 141 -13.21 -5.16 -3.65
C PHE A 141 -14.05 -6.12 -4.47
N LEU A 142 -13.42 -6.74 -5.46
CA LEU A 142 -14.01 -7.84 -6.17
C LEU A 142 -14.28 -9.03 -5.23
N PRO A 143 -15.36 -9.78 -5.43
CA PRO A 143 -15.57 -11.02 -4.71
C PRO A 143 -14.37 -11.95 -4.92
N ILE A 144 -14.06 -12.77 -3.91
CA ILE A 144 -12.94 -13.73 -4.01
C ILE A 144 -13.17 -14.61 -5.25
N ASN A 145 -12.35 -14.41 -6.27
CA ASN A 145 -12.36 -15.29 -7.42
C ASN A 145 -11.79 -16.65 -7.01
N ARG A 146 -12.62 -17.67 -7.07
CA ARG A 146 -12.15 -19.04 -6.85
C ARG A 146 -11.35 -19.49 -8.05
N ILE A 147 -10.18 -20.07 -7.79
CA ILE A 147 -9.37 -20.67 -8.83
C ILE A 147 -10.09 -21.93 -9.33
N VAL A 148 -10.36 -21.98 -10.63
CA VAL A 148 -10.97 -23.15 -11.27
C VAL A 148 -9.83 -24.15 -11.53
N ILE A 149 -9.84 -25.24 -10.77
CA ILE A 149 -8.86 -26.32 -10.92
C ILE A 149 -9.37 -27.34 -11.93
N GLY A 150 -8.46 -27.83 -12.78
CA GLY A 150 -8.79 -28.88 -13.76
C GLY A 150 -9.38 -28.38 -15.07
N SER A 151 -9.29 -27.06 -15.35
CA SER A 151 -9.62 -26.54 -16.66
C SER A 151 -8.73 -27.17 -17.74
N PRO A 152 -9.31 -27.60 -18.88
CA PRO A 152 -8.49 -28.12 -20.01
C PRO A 152 -7.44 -27.12 -20.53
N LYS A 153 -7.69 -25.81 -20.32
CA LYS A 153 -6.79 -24.72 -20.74
C LYS A 153 -5.61 -24.51 -19.78
N GLU A 154 -5.75 -25.00 -18.55
CA GLU A 154 -4.74 -24.85 -17.50
C GLU A 154 -4.65 -26.13 -16.67
N ASN A 155 -4.04 -27.17 -17.23
CA ASN A 155 -3.82 -28.44 -16.55
C ASN A 155 -2.39 -28.94 -16.84
N PRO A 156 -1.52 -28.93 -15.86
CA PRO A 156 -1.74 -28.73 -14.42
C PRO A 156 -1.90 -27.26 -14.02
N THR A 157 -2.78 -27.00 -13.06
CA THR A 157 -2.91 -25.67 -12.44
C THR A 157 -1.85 -25.48 -11.35
N ARG A 158 -1.09 -24.41 -11.40
CA ARG A 158 -0.13 -24.04 -10.37
C ARG A 158 -0.82 -23.15 -9.35
N ILE A 159 -0.79 -23.52 -8.08
CA ILE A 159 -1.25 -22.68 -6.96
C ILE A 159 -0.09 -22.31 -6.05
N THR A 160 -0.12 -21.12 -5.50
CA THR A 160 0.83 -20.62 -4.51
C THR A 160 0.14 -20.44 -3.16
N CYS A 161 0.90 -20.13 -2.13
CA CYS A 161 0.33 -19.80 -0.82
C CYS A 161 -0.62 -18.60 -0.85
N MET A 162 -0.47 -17.71 -1.84
CA MET A 162 -1.32 -16.53 -2.01
C MET A 162 -2.70 -16.90 -2.59
N ASP A 163 -2.81 -18.06 -3.20
CA ASP A 163 -4.03 -18.55 -3.84
C ASP A 163 -4.91 -19.38 -2.89
N VAL A 164 -4.39 -19.70 -1.71
CA VAL A 164 -5.07 -20.56 -0.72
C VAL A 164 -5.75 -19.70 0.34
N TYR A 165 -7.07 -19.74 0.36
CA TYR A 165 -7.88 -19.08 1.38
C TYR A 165 -8.45 -20.12 2.35
N PRO A 166 -8.28 -19.97 3.67
CA PRO A 166 -8.89 -20.89 4.63
C PRO A 166 -10.41 -20.76 4.55
N VAL A 167 -11.08 -21.89 4.41
CA VAL A 167 -12.53 -21.97 4.56
C VAL A 167 -12.86 -21.76 6.04
N GLU A 168 -13.93 -21.03 6.33
CA GLU A 168 -14.38 -20.78 7.70
C GLU A 168 -14.56 -22.09 8.46
N GLY A 169 -13.90 -22.21 9.64
CA GLY A 169 -13.91 -23.43 10.43
C GLY A 169 -12.80 -24.47 10.11
N ALA A 170 -12.09 -24.34 9.01
CA ALA A 170 -10.93 -25.17 8.74
C ALA A 170 -9.73 -24.74 9.57
N LYS A 171 -9.07 -25.68 10.27
CA LYS A 171 -7.77 -25.40 10.89
C LYS A 171 -6.79 -25.10 9.77
N PRO A 172 -6.11 -23.94 9.78
CA PRO A 172 -5.11 -23.65 8.78
C PRO A 172 -4.00 -24.69 8.88
N GLY A 173 -3.82 -25.47 7.82
CA GLY A 173 -2.62 -26.27 7.65
C GLY A 173 -1.39 -25.36 7.66
N LYS A 174 -0.23 -25.89 7.97
CA LYS A 174 1.03 -25.14 7.93
C LYS A 174 1.32 -24.78 6.47
N ILE A 175 0.95 -23.57 6.07
CA ILE A 175 1.27 -23.04 4.72
C ILE A 175 2.70 -22.54 4.78
N VAL A 176 3.57 -23.14 4.01
CA VAL A 176 4.95 -22.67 3.86
C VAL A 176 4.99 -21.66 2.74
N TRP A 177 5.29 -20.40 3.07
CA TRP A 177 5.20 -19.25 2.18
C TRP A 177 6.00 -19.33 0.86
N ASN A 178 6.93 -20.27 0.76
CA ASN A 178 7.83 -20.40 -0.40
C ASN A 178 7.52 -21.60 -1.29
N GLN A 179 6.41 -22.30 -1.09
CA GLN A 179 6.08 -23.49 -1.88
C GLN A 179 4.95 -23.22 -2.86
N SER A 180 5.14 -23.61 -4.10
CA SER A 180 4.08 -23.72 -5.09
C SER A 180 3.64 -25.17 -5.20
N HIS A 181 2.33 -25.39 -5.28
CA HIS A 181 1.75 -26.71 -5.47
C HIS A 181 1.20 -26.82 -6.89
N VAL A 182 1.47 -27.95 -7.53
CA VAL A 182 0.94 -28.25 -8.86
C VAL A 182 -0.16 -29.30 -8.72
N LEU A 183 -1.39 -28.89 -9.05
CA LEU A 183 -2.54 -29.78 -9.02
C LEU A 183 -2.86 -30.25 -10.43
N LYS A 184 -2.95 -31.57 -10.60
CA LYS A 184 -3.36 -32.19 -11.86
C LYS A 184 -4.81 -32.66 -11.72
N GLY A 185 -5.66 -32.21 -12.61
CA GLY A 185 -7.02 -32.75 -12.72
C GLY A 185 -6.99 -34.16 -13.26
N ASN A 186 -7.80 -35.05 -12.67
CA ASN A 186 -8.07 -36.34 -13.28
C ASN A 186 -8.93 -36.14 -14.52
N ARG A 187 -8.52 -36.67 -15.66
CA ARG A 187 -9.42 -36.83 -16.81
C ARG A 187 -10.27 -38.07 -16.54
N ASN A 188 -11.55 -37.90 -16.23
CA ASN A 188 -12.55 -38.91 -16.44
C ASN A 188 -13.16 -38.69 -17.81
#